data_5ac69c2d014a2218a24a02262b9d6669
#
_entry.id   5ac69c2d014a2218a24a02262b9d6669
#
_cell.length_a   1.000
_cell.length_b   1.000
_cell.length_c   1.000
_cell.angle_alpha   90.00
_cell.angle_beta   90.00
_cell.angle_gamma   90.00
#
_symmetry.space_group_name_H-M   'P 1'
#
loop_
_entity.id
_entity.type
_entity.pdbx_description
1 polymer ?
#
loop_
_entity_poly.entity_id
_entity_poly.type
_entity_poly.pdbx_seq_one_letter_code
_entity_poly.pdbx_strand_id
1 'polypeptide(L)'
;MKRLIIILLFSSVYGFLHAQETTALQLSLKDAEKIFLERNLSLIAERYNIDMAQAQVTQARLFENPVISLEQNVYNRLNGKYFDMGKEGEATAEIEQVINLAGQRNKRVRLERVNKEIAEYQFEEVLRTLRSELNRTFVEICFSTRSIGIYDKEIESLGLLMQATKEQQSKGNISLLESSRLESLLLSLRKEKNELENNLIGLHGELNLLLSLPTGQEVTLLLDDEILKQVDAATVSFTDMSRMLSVRPDLKMAHANVTAAQANLKLQRSLAAPEFSIKGMYDRAGNFIDNYFAI
;
A
#
# COMPACT_ATOMS: atom_id res chain seq x y z
N MET A 1 -14.09 -40.69 -40.41
CA MET A 1 -12.93 -40.25 -39.60
C MET A 1 -13.03 -38.80 -39.17
N LYS A 2 -13.28 -37.79 -40.00
CA LYS A 2 -13.39 -36.34 -39.58
C LYS A 2 -14.47 -36.04 -38.52
N ARG A 3 -15.63 -36.72 -38.54
CA ARG A 3 -16.72 -36.51 -37.55
C ARG A 3 -16.39 -37.12 -36.17
N LEU A 4 -15.59 -38.18 -36.10
CA LEU A 4 -15.16 -38.81 -34.88
C LEU A 4 -14.11 -37.95 -34.13
N ILE A 5 -13.25 -37.24 -34.87
CA ILE A 5 -12.23 -36.33 -34.29
C ILE A 5 -12.88 -35.09 -33.67
N ILE A 6 -13.97 -34.58 -34.28
CA ILE A 6 -14.71 -33.44 -33.75
C ILE A 6 -15.41 -33.78 -32.43
N ILE A 7 -15.97 -34.99 -32.31
CA ILE A 7 -16.62 -35.43 -31.04
C ILE A 7 -15.58 -35.66 -29.95
N LEU A 8 -14.38 -36.17 -30.28
CA LEU A 8 -13.29 -36.31 -29.31
C LEU A 8 -12.70 -34.99 -28.86
N LEU A 9 -12.64 -33.97 -29.72
CA LEU A 9 -12.22 -32.61 -29.38
C LEU A 9 -13.26 -31.90 -28.51
N PHE A 10 -14.56 -32.11 -28.74
CA PHE A 10 -15.63 -31.55 -27.89
C PHE A 10 -15.67 -32.21 -26.51
N SER A 11 -15.40 -33.52 -26.40
CA SER A 11 -15.33 -34.24 -25.13
C SER A 11 -14.14 -33.81 -24.26
N SER A 12 -13.02 -33.38 -24.84
CA SER A 12 -11.87 -32.89 -24.09
C SER A 12 -12.05 -31.49 -23.49
N VAL A 13 -12.94 -30.68 -24.05
CA VAL A 13 -13.25 -29.32 -23.53
C VAL A 13 -14.16 -29.39 -22.29
N TYR A 14 -15.02 -30.41 -22.18
CA TYR A 14 -15.85 -30.61 -20.98
C TYR A 14 -15.11 -31.14 -19.76
N GLY A 15 -13.90 -31.69 -19.92
CA GLY A 15 -13.10 -32.21 -18.81
C GLY A 15 -12.39 -31.13 -17.96
N PHE A 16 -12.36 -29.86 -18.39
CA PHE A 16 -11.67 -28.75 -17.69
C PHE A 16 -12.58 -27.82 -16.88
N LEU A 17 -13.89 -28.05 -16.90
CA LEU A 17 -14.81 -27.40 -15.94
C LEU A 17 -14.85 -28.16 -14.62
N HIS A 18 -13.70 -28.32 -13.97
CA HIS A 18 -13.67 -28.57 -12.55
C HIS A 18 -14.09 -27.24 -11.90
N ALA A 19 -15.33 -27.16 -11.43
CA ALA A 19 -15.70 -26.19 -10.43
C ALA A 19 -14.71 -26.41 -9.28
N GLN A 20 -13.82 -25.44 -9.05
CA GLN A 20 -13.03 -25.39 -7.84
C GLN A 20 -14.06 -25.33 -6.71
N GLU A 21 -14.26 -26.43 -6.00
CA GLU A 21 -14.88 -26.37 -4.68
C GLU A 21 -14.03 -25.38 -3.88
N THR A 22 -14.54 -24.19 -3.71
CA THR A 22 -13.99 -23.18 -2.84
C THR A 22 -14.14 -23.72 -1.41
N THR A 23 -13.15 -24.52 -0.99
CA THR A 23 -13.07 -24.91 0.42
C THR A 23 -12.97 -23.63 1.23
N ALA A 24 -13.94 -23.38 2.10
CA ALA A 24 -13.95 -22.23 2.98
C ALA A 24 -12.63 -22.19 3.77
N LEU A 25 -11.90 -21.10 3.62
CA LEU A 25 -10.60 -20.91 4.28
C LEU A 25 -10.85 -20.61 5.76
N GLN A 26 -10.46 -21.53 6.65
CA GLN A 26 -10.55 -21.30 8.09
C GLN A 26 -9.32 -20.52 8.56
N LEU A 27 -9.53 -19.37 9.17
CA LEU A 27 -8.46 -18.49 9.64
C LEU A 27 -8.61 -18.18 11.13
N SER A 28 -7.53 -18.39 11.88
CA SER A 28 -7.35 -17.74 13.16
C SER A 28 -6.85 -16.30 12.97
N LEU A 29 -6.91 -15.46 14.02
CA LEU A 29 -6.36 -14.11 13.96
C LEU A 29 -4.86 -14.10 13.58
N LYS A 30 -4.10 -15.06 14.07
CA LYS A 30 -2.67 -15.20 13.76
C LYS A 30 -2.43 -15.56 12.29
N ASP A 31 -3.27 -16.44 11.72
CA ASP A 31 -3.17 -16.80 10.31
C ASP A 31 -3.54 -15.62 9.41
N ALA A 32 -4.62 -14.91 9.76
CA ALA A 32 -5.02 -13.69 9.07
C ALA A 32 -3.91 -12.62 9.10
N GLU A 33 -3.28 -12.41 10.27
CA GLU A 33 -2.16 -11.47 10.40
C GLU A 33 -0.95 -11.86 9.54
N LYS A 34 -0.64 -13.15 9.45
CA LYS A 34 0.44 -13.65 8.59
C LYS A 34 0.16 -13.37 7.11
N ILE A 35 -1.04 -13.71 6.63
CA ILE A 35 -1.46 -13.44 5.24
C ILE A 35 -1.43 -11.94 4.96
N PHE A 36 -1.94 -11.12 5.87
CA PHE A 36 -1.92 -9.67 5.79
C PHE A 36 -0.50 -9.12 5.61
N LEU A 37 0.45 -9.54 6.45
CA LEU A 37 1.85 -9.08 6.37
C LEU A 37 2.53 -9.47 5.05
N GLU A 38 2.15 -10.60 4.46
CA GLU A 38 2.74 -11.12 3.22
C GLU A 38 2.09 -10.55 1.97
N ARG A 39 0.78 -10.28 1.97
CA ARG A 39 0.00 -10.02 0.76
C ARG A 39 -0.64 -8.64 0.68
N ASN A 40 -0.75 -7.91 1.78
CA ASN A 40 -1.42 -6.61 1.75
C ASN A 40 -0.72 -5.65 0.79
N LEU A 41 -1.46 -5.19 -0.23
CA LEU A 41 -0.91 -4.36 -1.30
C LEU A 41 -0.41 -3.00 -0.81
N SER A 42 -1.06 -2.42 0.21
CA SER A 42 -0.63 -1.15 0.80
C SER A 42 0.72 -1.29 1.50
N LEU A 43 0.94 -2.40 2.23
CA LEU A 43 2.22 -2.68 2.87
C LEU A 43 3.33 -2.94 1.84
N ILE A 44 3.00 -3.64 0.75
CA ILE A 44 3.94 -3.87 -0.36
C ILE A 44 4.33 -2.53 -1.00
N ALA A 45 3.35 -1.65 -1.26
CA ALA A 45 3.60 -0.33 -1.81
C ALA A 45 4.53 0.52 -0.90
N GLU A 46 4.28 0.52 0.41
CA GLU A 46 5.13 1.25 1.36
C GLU A 46 6.56 0.66 1.46
N ARG A 47 6.75 -0.64 1.28
CA ARG A 47 8.10 -1.24 1.16
C ARG A 47 8.84 -0.70 -0.06
N TYR A 48 8.16 -0.59 -1.21
CA TYR A 48 8.77 0.03 -2.40
C TYR A 48 9.08 1.51 -2.20
N ASN A 49 8.30 2.25 -1.40
CA ASN A 49 8.62 3.63 -1.02
C ASN A 49 9.94 3.72 -0.25
N ILE A 50 10.22 2.78 0.66
CA ILE A 50 11.51 2.67 1.35
C ILE A 50 12.64 2.40 0.36
N ASP A 51 12.44 1.47 -0.59
CA ASP A 51 13.43 1.14 -1.61
C ASP A 51 13.71 2.33 -2.53
N MET A 52 12.68 3.09 -2.92
CA MET A 52 12.83 4.34 -3.67
C MET A 52 13.63 5.39 -2.88
N ALA A 53 13.33 5.57 -1.59
CA ALA A 53 14.08 6.48 -0.74
C ALA A 53 15.54 6.03 -0.57
N GLN A 54 15.82 4.73 -0.48
CA GLN A 54 17.16 4.18 -0.48
C GLN A 54 17.89 4.44 -1.81
N ALA A 55 17.21 4.35 -2.94
CA ALA A 55 17.77 4.69 -4.25
C ALA A 55 18.16 6.18 -4.32
N GLN A 56 17.35 7.09 -3.75
CA GLN A 56 17.69 8.52 -3.64
C GLN A 56 18.96 8.74 -2.80
N VAL A 57 19.14 8.00 -1.70
CA VAL A 57 20.40 8.04 -0.92
C VAL A 57 21.59 7.61 -1.79
N THR A 58 21.41 6.59 -2.62
CA THR A 58 22.44 6.11 -3.53
C THR A 58 22.74 7.16 -4.61
N GLN A 59 21.70 7.72 -5.22
CA GLN A 59 21.83 8.80 -6.20
C GLN A 59 22.56 10.03 -5.63
N ALA A 60 22.20 10.43 -4.40
CA ALA A 60 22.83 11.57 -3.72
C ALA A 60 24.35 11.37 -3.44
N ARG A 61 24.81 10.12 -3.42
CA ARG A 61 26.23 9.78 -3.23
C ARG A 61 27.06 9.90 -4.50
N LEU A 62 26.42 9.90 -5.66
CA LEU A 62 27.13 9.98 -6.93
C LEU A 62 27.77 11.36 -7.10
N PHE A 63 28.85 11.39 -7.84
CA PHE A 63 29.41 12.65 -8.34
C PHE A 63 28.63 13.11 -9.55
N GLU A 64 28.65 14.40 -9.83
CA GLU A 64 28.11 14.92 -11.08
C GLU A 64 28.89 14.29 -12.25
N ASN A 65 28.19 13.87 -13.29
CA ASN A 65 28.83 13.30 -14.46
C ASN A 65 29.58 14.39 -15.25
N PRO A 66 30.73 14.08 -15.88
CA PRO A 66 31.33 14.99 -16.83
C PRO A 66 30.37 15.21 -18.01
N VAL A 67 30.28 16.45 -18.46
CA VAL A 67 29.54 16.83 -19.65
C VAL A 67 30.52 16.89 -20.81
N ILE A 68 30.20 16.15 -21.88
CA ILE A 68 30.98 16.19 -23.14
C ILE A 68 30.11 16.92 -24.16
N SER A 69 30.62 18.03 -24.69
CA SER A 69 29.98 18.80 -25.73
C SER A 69 30.81 18.72 -27.01
N LEU A 70 30.16 18.43 -28.11
CA LEU A 70 30.76 18.42 -29.44
C LEU A 70 29.99 19.37 -30.34
N GLU A 71 30.66 20.38 -30.87
CA GLU A 71 30.05 21.31 -31.80
C GLU A 71 30.82 21.23 -33.13
N GLN A 72 30.08 21.19 -34.22
CA GLN A 72 30.64 21.18 -35.56
C GLN A 72 29.76 22.00 -36.50
N ASN A 73 30.40 22.82 -37.34
CA ASN A 73 29.67 23.55 -38.38
C ASN A 73 29.13 22.57 -39.44
N VAL A 74 27.80 22.61 -39.65
CA VAL A 74 27.13 21.75 -40.65
C VAL A 74 27.51 22.16 -42.07
N TYR A 75 27.61 23.44 -42.34
CA TYR A 75 27.92 23.96 -43.65
C TYR A 75 28.93 25.10 -43.57
N ASN A 76 30.11 24.91 -44.18
CA ASN A 76 31.11 25.92 -44.29
C ASN A 76 30.89 26.80 -45.53
N ARG A 77 30.51 28.07 -45.28
CA ARG A 77 30.21 29.04 -46.33
C ARG A 77 31.45 29.47 -47.15
N LEU A 78 32.66 29.27 -46.61
CA LEU A 78 33.89 29.70 -47.27
C LEU A 78 34.30 28.75 -48.42
N ASN A 79 34.06 27.45 -48.24
CA ASN A 79 34.45 26.45 -49.23
C ASN A 79 33.28 25.58 -49.75
N GLY A 80 32.05 25.82 -49.28
CA GLY A 80 30.84 25.12 -49.77
C GLY A 80 30.74 23.68 -49.29
N LYS A 81 31.52 23.22 -48.29
CA LYS A 81 31.49 21.84 -47.81
C LYS A 81 30.61 21.67 -46.59
N TYR A 82 29.94 20.52 -46.55
CA TYR A 82 29.21 20.06 -45.37
C TYR A 82 30.12 19.29 -44.45
N PHE A 83 29.98 19.51 -43.13
CA PHE A 83 30.74 18.82 -42.06
C PHE A 83 32.27 18.88 -42.32
N ASP A 84 32.75 20.03 -42.66
CA ASP A 84 34.15 20.22 -43.04
C ASP A 84 35.09 20.00 -41.84
N MET A 85 35.84 18.88 -41.86
CA MET A 85 36.85 18.54 -40.87
C MET A 85 38.27 18.99 -41.35
N GLY A 86 38.36 19.67 -42.47
CA GLY A 86 39.62 20.17 -43.06
C GLY A 86 40.17 21.42 -42.36
N LYS A 87 41.20 22.03 -42.94
CA LYS A 87 41.88 23.21 -42.36
C LYS A 87 40.97 24.44 -42.23
N GLU A 88 39.88 24.51 -43.03
CA GLU A 88 38.94 25.61 -43.05
C GLU A 88 37.66 25.28 -42.25
N GLY A 89 37.57 24.06 -41.66
CA GLY A 89 36.43 23.61 -40.88
C GLY A 89 36.44 24.14 -39.45
N GLU A 90 35.25 24.17 -38.84
CA GLU A 90 35.09 24.57 -37.45
C GLU A 90 34.58 23.35 -36.66
N ALA A 91 35.30 23.01 -35.58
CA ALA A 91 34.94 21.93 -34.68
C ALA A 91 35.43 22.24 -33.26
N THR A 92 34.55 22.11 -32.31
CA THR A 92 34.86 22.27 -30.88
C THR A 92 34.50 20.98 -30.14
N ALA A 93 35.43 20.51 -29.34
CA ALA A 93 35.21 19.40 -28.40
C ALA A 93 35.52 19.88 -26.97
N GLU A 94 34.62 19.66 -26.08
CA GLU A 94 34.69 20.14 -24.71
C GLU A 94 34.37 19.05 -23.74
N ILE A 95 35.10 18.97 -22.64
CA ILE A 95 34.77 18.16 -21.47
C ILE A 95 34.76 19.04 -20.23
N GLU A 96 33.65 19.07 -19.53
CA GLU A 96 33.48 19.84 -18.30
C GLU A 96 33.14 18.94 -17.14
N GLN A 97 33.83 19.12 -16.01
CA GLN A 97 33.55 18.44 -14.75
C GLN A 97 33.24 19.49 -13.67
N VAL A 98 32.00 19.45 -13.16
CA VAL A 98 31.58 20.27 -12.02
C VAL A 98 32.07 19.64 -10.72
N ILE A 99 32.65 20.44 -9.85
CA ILE A 99 33.12 20.06 -8.52
C ILE A 99 32.32 20.81 -7.47
N ASN A 100 31.48 20.10 -6.77
CA ASN A 100 30.65 20.64 -5.69
C ASN A 100 31.54 21.01 -4.48
N LEU A 101 31.64 22.29 -4.18
CA LEU A 101 32.35 22.82 -3.02
C LEU A 101 31.44 22.81 -1.77
N ALA A 102 31.96 23.25 -0.62
CA ALA A 102 31.21 23.39 0.64
C ALA A 102 30.52 22.12 1.17
N GLY A 103 30.92 20.94 0.70
CA GLY A 103 30.38 19.66 1.14
C GLY A 103 28.90 19.44 0.78
N GLN A 104 28.42 20.05 -0.31
CA GLN A 104 27.03 19.96 -0.80
C GLN A 104 26.59 18.52 -0.94
N ARG A 105 27.39 17.63 -1.56
CA ARG A 105 27.09 16.20 -1.71
C ARG A 105 26.83 15.52 -0.37
N ASN A 106 27.68 15.72 0.62
CA ASN A 106 27.51 15.10 1.93
C ASN A 106 26.25 15.60 2.65
N LYS A 107 25.87 16.86 2.45
CA LYS A 107 24.64 17.44 3.00
C LYS A 107 23.41 16.90 2.30
N ARG A 108 23.48 16.71 0.96
CA ARG A 108 22.43 16.04 0.17
C ARG A 108 22.24 14.60 0.65
N VAL A 109 23.32 13.82 0.79
CA VAL A 109 23.27 12.46 1.33
C VAL A 109 22.68 12.42 2.73
N ARG A 110 22.98 13.40 3.58
CA ARG A 110 22.38 13.46 4.92
C ARG A 110 20.89 13.72 4.86
N LEU A 111 20.43 14.62 4.01
CA LEU A 111 19.01 14.90 3.80
C LEU A 111 18.30 13.64 3.33
N GLU A 112 18.82 12.97 2.29
CA GLU A 112 18.17 11.77 1.75
C GLU A 112 18.15 10.58 2.73
N ARG A 113 19.13 10.47 3.62
CA ARG A 113 19.08 9.49 4.72
C ARG A 113 17.94 9.75 5.69
N VAL A 114 17.68 11.01 6.03
CA VAL A 114 16.55 11.37 6.88
C VAL A 114 15.23 11.16 6.14
N ASN A 115 15.17 11.45 4.84
CA ASN A 115 13.99 11.13 4.02
C ASN A 115 13.69 9.63 3.98
N LYS A 116 14.73 8.79 3.91
CA LYS A 116 14.57 7.33 4.02
C LYS A 116 14.03 6.94 5.40
N GLU A 117 14.54 7.52 6.48
CA GLU A 117 14.05 7.27 7.84
C GLU A 117 12.57 7.66 7.98
N ILE A 118 12.15 8.77 7.35
CA ILE A 118 10.73 9.16 7.27
C ILE A 118 9.89 8.10 6.56
N ALA A 119 10.37 7.55 5.44
CA ALA A 119 9.67 6.48 4.71
C ALA A 119 9.56 5.19 5.56
N GLU A 120 10.58 4.85 6.37
CA GLU A 120 10.54 3.72 7.30
C GLU A 120 9.48 3.94 8.40
N TYR A 121 9.39 5.14 8.99
CA TYR A 121 8.35 5.48 9.96
C TYR A 121 6.96 5.53 9.34
N GLN A 122 6.84 5.96 8.09
CA GLN A 122 5.59 5.92 7.34
C GLN A 122 5.10 4.47 7.17
N PHE A 123 5.99 3.56 6.80
CA PHE A 123 5.66 2.13 6.73
C PHE A 123 5.19 1.58 8.09
N GLU A 124 5.89 1.90 9.19
CA GLU A 124 5.50 1.49 10.54
C GLU A 124 4.10 2.03 10.91
N GLU A 125 3.78 3.27 10.53
CA GLU A 125 2.48 3.89 10.83
C GLU A 125 1.35 3.24 10.02
N VAL A 126 1.56 2.99 8.72
CA VAL A 126 0.59 2.29 7.87
C VAL A 126 0.37 0.87 8.39
N LEU A 127 1.45 0.16 8.74
CA LEU A 127 1.37 -1.18 9.34
C LEU A 127 0.54 -1.17 10.64
N ARG A 128 0.80 -0.22 11.54
CA ARG A 128 0.07 -0.07 12.80
C ARG A 128 -1.42 0.15 12.57
N THR A 129 -1.75 1.04 11.66
CA THR A 129 -3.15 1.41 11.35
C THR A 129 -3.90 0.24 10.72
N LEU A 130 -3.34 -0.37 9.68
CA LEU A 130 -3.98 -1.49 8.98
C LEU A 130 -4.06 -2.75 9.85
N ARG A 131 -3.07 -2.99 10.71
CA ARG A 131 -3.15 -4.10 11.69
C ARG A 131 -4.28 -3.87 12.70
N SER A 132 -4.48 -2.63 13.17
CA SER A 132 -5.60 -2.29 14.05
C SER A 132 -6.94 -2.48 13.34
N GLU A 133 -7.04 -2.11 12.08
CA GLU A 133 -8.22 -2.31 11.24
C GLU A 133 -8.51 -3.80 11.03
N LEU A 134 -7.49 -4.60 10.69
CA LEU A 134 -7.62 -6.05 10.56
C LEU A 134 -8.18 -6.68 11.84
N ASN A 135 -7.60 -6.34 13.00
CA ASN A 135 -8.03 -6.86 14.29
C ASN A 135 -9.48 -6.49 14.59
N ARG A 136 -9.86 -5.24 14.33
CA ARG A 136 -11.23 -4.75 14.52
C ARG A 136 -12.21 -5.50 13.62
N THR A 137 -11.95 -5.54 12.31
CA THR A 137 -12.81 -6.22 11.33
C THR A 137 -12.94 -7.71 11.62
N PHE A 138 -11.83 -8.38 12.01
CA PHE A 138 -11.83 -9.79 12.39
C PHE A 138 -12.75 -10.04 13.59
N VAL A 139 -12.61 -9.26 14.65
CA VAL A 139 -13.44 -9.39 15.87
C VAL A 139 -14.90 -9.07 15.58
N GLU A 140 -15.19 -8.01 14.82
CA GLU A 140 -16.55 -7.64 14.43
C GLU A 140 -17.24 -8.75 13.63
N ILE A 141 -16.56 -9.39 12.69
CA ILE A 141 -17.11 -10.55 11.94
C ILE A 141 -17.45 -11.70 12.90
N CYS A 142 -16.53 -12.04 13.80
CA CYS A 142 -16.74 -13.15 14.74
C CYS A 142 -17.95 -12.90 15.65
N PHE A 143 -18.08 -11.68 16.20
CA PHE A 143 -19.20 -11.33 17.07
C PHE A 143 -20.51 -11.18 16.30
N SER A 144 -20.50 -10.59 15.11
CA SER A 144 -21.69 -10.49 14.25
C SER A 144 -22.23 -11.88 13.88
N THR A 145 -21.35 -12.81 13.53
CA THR A 145 -21.72 -14.20 13.22
C THR A 145 -22.34 -14.90 14.44
N ARG A 146 -21.77 -14.72 15.64
CA ARG A 146 -22.36 -15.24 16.88
C ARG A 146 -23.73 -14.61 17.18
N SER A 147 -23.86 -13.30 16.97
CA SER A 147 -25.14 -12.58 17.18
C SER A 147 -26.24 -13.07 16.24
N ILE A 148 -25.92 -13.27 14.95
CA ILE A 148 -26.86 -13.83 13.98
C ILE A 148 -27.36 -15.19 14.45
N GLY A 149 -26.48 -16.06 14.96
CA GLY A 149 -26.87 -17.36 15.51
C GLY A 149 -27.78 -17.27 16.77
N ILE A 150 -27.71 -16.18 17.56
CA ILE A 150 -28.61 -15.90 18.65
C ILE A 150 -29.99 -15.47 18.12
N TYR A 151 -30.00 -14.53 17.14
CA TYR A 151 -31.22 -14.10 16.47
C TYR A 151 -31.98 -15.28 15.83
N ASP A 152 -31.23 -16.22 15.20
CA ASP A 152 -31.88 -17.42 14.61
C ASP A 152 -32.66 -18.23 15.64
N LYS A 153 -32.08 -18.50 16.82
CA LYS A 153 -32.73 -19.22 17.91
C LYS A 153 -33.92 -18.47 18.48
N GLU A 154 -33.78 -17.14 18.64
CA GLU A 154 -34.84 -16.26 19.14
C GLU A 154 -36.04 -16.23 18.17
N ILE A 155 -35.76 -16.07 16.86
CA ILE A 155 -36.76 -16.06 15.79
C ILE A 155 -37.48 -17.41 15.70
N GLU A 156 -36.74 -18.52 15.82
CA GLU A 156 -37.32 -19.88 15.86
C GLU A 156 -38.26 -20.03 17.05
N SER A 157 -37.81 -19.69 18.26
CA SER A 157 -38.58 -19.78 19.49
C SER A 157 -39.84 -18.91 19.43
N LEU A 158 -39.69 -17.67 18.94
CA LEU A 158 -40.82 -16.76 18.79
C LEU A 158 -41.81 -17.22 17.70
N GLY A 159 -41.28 -17.85 16.64
CA GLY A 159 -42.08 -18.47 15.58
C GLY A 159 -43.00 -19.59 16.10
N LEU A 160 -42.48 -20.48 16.95
CA LEU A 160 -43.23 -21.51 17.61
C LEU A 160 -44.29 -20.92 18.54
N LEU A 161 -43.94 -19.91 19.34
CA LEU A 161 -44.89 -19.20 20.20
C LEU A 161 -46.01 -18.54 19.39
N MET A 162 -45.65 -17.91 18.27
CA MET A 162 -46.58 -17.26 17.36
C MET A 162 -47.59 -18.25 16.76
N GLN A 163 -47.14 -19.46 16.39
CA GLN A 163 -48.04 -20.53 15.91
C GLN A 163 -49.04 -20.95 17.00
N ALA A 164 -48.56 -21.20 18.22
CA ALA A 164 -49.43 -21.54 19.35
C ALA A 164 -50.44 -20.41 19.68
N THR A 165 -49.97 -19.16 19.61
CA THR A 165 -50.81 -17.98 19.85
C THR A 165 -51.94 -17.86 18.80
N LYS A 166 -51.65 -18.10 17.52
CA LYS A 166 -52.66 -18.10 16.45
C LYS A 166 -53.73 -19.19 16.65
N GLU A 167 -53.33 -20.38 17.12
CA GLU A 167 -54.26 -21.44 17.45
C GLU A 167 -55.19 -21.06 18.62
N GLN A 168 -54.64 -20.43 19.66
CA GLN A 168 -55.46 -19.98 20.81
C GLN A 168 -56.35 -18.78 20.44
N GLN A 169 -55.87 -17.89 19.57
CA GLN A 169 -56.68 -16.79 19.05
C GLN A 169 -57.90 -17.30 18.27
N SER A 170 -57.73 -18.33 17.42
CA SER A 170 -58.85 -18.94 16.68
C SER A 170 -59.90 -19.55 17.59
N LYS A 171 -59.52 -19.97 18.82
CA LYS A 171 -60.42 -20.48 19.87
C LYS A 171 -61.01 -19.37 20.76
N GLY A 172 -60.63 -18.10 20.53
CA GLY A 172 -61.13 -16.96 21.31
C GLY A 172 -60.37 -16.74 22.65
N ASN A 173 -59.32 -17.50 22.95
CA ASN A 173 -58.59 -17.44 24.22
C ASN A 173 -57.55 -16.32 24.29
N ILE A 174 -57.11 -15.78 23.15
CA ILE A 174 -56.11 -14.70 23.05
C ILE A 174 -56.69 -13.59 22.17
N SER A 175 -56.41 -12.33 22.55
CA SER A 175 -56.87 -11.17 21.80
C SER A 175 -56.07 -10.95 20.51
N LEU A 176 -56.70 -10.35 19.49
CA LEU A 176 -56.00 -9.93 18.26
C LEU A 176 -54.82 -8.99 18.55
N LEU A 177 -54.97 -8.12 19.57
CA LEU A 177 -53.90 -7.18 19.96
C LEU A 177 -52.63 -7.90 20.43
N GLU A 178 -52.78 -8.96 21.24
CA GLU A 178 -51.62 -9.73 21.72
C GLU A 178 -50.95 -10.52 20.59
N SER A 179 -51.73 -11.12 19.70
CA SER A 179 -51.21 -11.78 18.50
C SER A 179 -50.45 -10.80 17.60
N SER A 180 -50.99 -9.58 17.35
CA SER A 180 -50.33 -8.55 16.54
C SER A 180 -49.05 -8.00 17.18
N ARG A 181 -48.98 -7.92 18.52
CA ARG A 181 -47.74 -7.52 19.23
C ARG A 181 -46.63 -8.55 19.03
N LEU A 182 -46.93 -9.84 19.14
CA LEU A 182 -45.94 -10.91 18.90
C LEU A 182 -45.47 -10.92 17.43
N GLU A 183 -46.41 -10.72 16.50
CA GLU A 183 -46.05 -10.61 15.07
C GLU A 183 -45.14 -9.43 14.78
N SER A 184 -45.42 -8.27 15.37
CA SER A 184 -44.55 -7.07 15.25
C SER A 184 -43.19 -7.32 15.84
N LEU A 185 -43.05 -8.01 16.99
CA LEU A 185 -41.81 -8.37 17.60
C LEU A 185 -40.98 -9.31 16.69
N LEU A 186 -41.64 -10.34 16.13
CA LEU A 186 -41.00 -11.28 15.20
C LEU A 186 -40.48 -10.57 13.95
N LEU A 187 -41.26 -9.63 13.40
CA LEU A 187 -40.81 -8.82 12.25
C LEU A 187 -39.64 -7.91 12.60
N SER A 188 -39.63 -7.33 13.81
CA SER A 188 -38.51 -6.50 14.29
C SER A 188 -37.23 -7.31 14.39
N LEU A 189 -37.27 -8.52 15.02
CA LEU A 189 -36.07 -9.38 15.12
C LEU A 189 -35.55 -9.84 13.76
N ARG A 190 -36.44 -10.15 12.82
CA ARG A 190 -36.05 -10.49 11.45
C ARG A 190 -35.37 -9.32 10.73
N LYS A 191 -35.87 -8.09 10.91
CA LYS A 191 -35.29 -6.89 10.37
C LYS A 191 -33.88 -6.68 10.94
N GLU A 192 -33.70 -6.74 12.25
CA GLU A 192 -32.41 -6.57 12.92
C GLU A 192 -31.41 -7.65 12.47
N LYS A 193 -31.84 -8.91 12.33
CA LYS A 193 -31.01 -9.99 11.77
C LYS A 193 -30.53 -9.64 10.35
N ASN A 194 -31.45 -9.22 9.46
CA ASN A 194 -31.12 -8.87 8.08
C ASN A 194 -30.12 -7.69 8.02
N GLU A 195 -30.24 -6.72 8.93
CA GLU A 195 -29.28 -5.60 9.03
C GLU A 195 -27.90 -6.10 9.43
N LEU A 196 -27.81 -7.04 10.38
CA LEU A 196 -26.54 -7.67 10.75
C LEU A 196 -25.94 -8.50 9.62
N GLU A 197 -26.74 -9.27 8.88
CA GLU A 197 -26.29 -10.05 7.72
C GLU A 197 -25.75 -9.14 6.61
N ASN A 198 -26.42 -8.03 6.33
CA ASN A 198 -25.94 -7.05 5.35
C ASN A 198 -24.64 -6.38 5.78
N ASN A 199 -24.51 -6.03 7.08
CA ASN A 199 -23.27 -5.50 7.61
C ASN A 199 -22.12 -6.52 7.53
N LEU A 200 -22.41 -7.78 7.82
CA LEU A 200 -21.44 -8.88 7.75
C LEU A 200 -20.87 -9.06 6.34
N ILE A 201 -21.69 -8.90 5.31
CA ILE A 201 -21.22 -8.92 3.90
C ILE A 201 -20.19 -7.80 3.66
N GLY A 202 -20.45 -6.61 4.16
CA GLY A 202 -19.53 -5.48 4.08
C GLY A 202 -18.19 -5.76 4.79
N LEU A 203 -18.25 -6.29 6.02
CA LEU A 203 -17.07 -6.64 6.82
C LEU A 203 -16.22 -7.73 6.15
N HIS A 204 -16.85 -8.75 5.55
CA HIS A 204 -16.13 -9.76 4.77
C HIS A 204 -15.43 -9.15 3.53
N GLY A 205 -16.08 -8.18 2.87
CA GLY A 205 -15.47 -7.43 1.77
C GLY A 205 -14.22 -6.66 2.22
N GLU A 206 -14.29 -5.98 3.37
CA GLU A 206 -13.17 -5.27 3.99
C GLU A 206 -12.03 -6.22 4.38
N LEU A 207 -12.35 -7.36 5.01
CA LEU A 207 -11.38 -8.39 5.35
C LEU A 207 -10.67 -8.94 4.11
N ASN A 208 -11.42 -9.26 3.06
CA ASN A 208 -10.86 -9.77 1.80
C ASN A 208 -9.91 -8.75 1.14
N LEU A 209 -10.24 -7.46 1.23
CA LEU A 209 -9.38 -6.38 0.76
C LEU A 209 -8.09 -6.30 1.59
N LEU A 210 -8.20 -6.32 2.93
CA LEU A 210 -7.04 -6.29 3.84
C LEU A 210 -6.10 -7.47 3.63
N LEU A 211 -6.65 -8.67 3.41
CA LEU A 211 -5.89 -9.90 3.17
C LEU A 211 -5.49 -10.09 1.71
N SER A 212 -5.95 -9.23 0.79
CA SER A 212 -5.76 -9.36 -0.66
C SER A 212 -6.14 -10.76 -1.17
N LEU A 213 -7.30 -11.26 -0.72
CA LEU A 213 -7.80 -12.56 -1.15
C LEU A 213 -8.50 -12.47 -2.52
N PRO A 214 -8.52 -13.57 -3.29
CA PRO A 214 -9.27 -13.63 -4.54
C PRO A 214 -10.76 -13.35 -4.34
N THR A 215 -11.39 -12.72 -5.33
CA THR A 215 -12.83 -12.48 -5.31
C THR A 215 -13.60 -13.79 -5.22
N GLY A 216 -14.57 -13.87 -4.28
CA GLY A 216 -15.39 -15.07 -4.09
C GLY A 216 -14.77 -16.12 -3.15
N GLN A 217 -13.62 -15.86 -2.52
CA GLN A 217 -13.07 -16.73 -1.50
C GLN A 217 -13.93 -16.64 -0.23
N GLU A 218 -14.58 -17.76 0.14
CA GLU A 218 -15.26 -17.85 1.42
C GLU A 218 -14.25 -18.03 2.56
N VAL A 219 -14.41 -17.22 3.60
CA VAL A 219 -13.55 -17.24 4.78
C VAL A 219 -14.40 -17.48 6.03
N THR A 220 -14.02 -18.49 6.81
CA THR A 220 -14.59 -18.75 8.13
C THR A 220 -13.57 -18.36 9.18
N LEU A 221 -13.95 -17.48 10.11
CA LEU A 221 -13.05 -17.01 11.15
C LEU A 221 -13.21 -17.81 12.44
N LEU A 222 -12.09 -18.16 13.04
CA LEU A 222 -12.02 -18.87 14.31
C LEU A 222 -11.54 -17.89 15.41
N LEU A 223 -12.45 -17.51 16.31
CA LEU A 223 -12.10 -16.70 17.47
C LEU A 223 -11.59 -17.61 18.60
N ASP A 224 -10.36 -17.33 19.04
CA ASP A 224 -9.77 -18.02 20.19
C ASP A 224 -10.28 -17.37 21.49
N ASP A 225 -11.01 -18.14 22.28
CA ASP A 225 -11.56 -17.66 23.57
C ASP A 225 -10.45 -17.31 24.60
N GLU A 226 -9.23 -17.82 24.43
CA GLU A 226 -8.07 -17.45 25.26
C GLU A 226 -7.68 -15.99 25.06
N ILE A 227 -7.81 -15.47 23.84
CA ILE A 227 -7.52 -14.05 23.52
C ILE A 227 -8.49 -13.14 24.29
N LEU A 228 -9.76 -13.52 24.39
CA LEU A 228 -10.78 -12.75 25.13
C LEU A 228 -10.47 -12.69 26.62
N LYS A 229 -10.04 -13.80 27.22
CA LYS A 229 -9.65 -13.85 28.65
C LYS A 229 -8.43 -12.97 28.94
N GLN A 230 -7.48 -12.88 28.01
CA GLN A 230 -6.30 -12.03 28.16
C GLN A 230 -6.64 -10.55 28.13
N VAL A 231 -7.62 -10.14 27.31
CA VAL A 231 -8.05 -8.74 27.23
C VAL A 231 -8.74 -8.30 28.52
N ASP A 232 -9.59 -9.15 29.11
CA ASP A 232 -10.26 -8.85 30.38
C ASP A 232 -9.31 -8.66 31.56
N ALA A 233 -8.12 -9.29 31.49
CA ALA A 233 -7.08 -9.19 32.53
C ALA A 233 -6.12 -8.01 32.32
N ALA A 234 -6.15 -7.35 31.16
CA ALA A 234 -5.19 -6.31 30.80
C ALA A 234 -5.58 -4.96 31.43
N THR A 235 -4.88 -4.57 32.48
CA THR A 235 -4.93 -3.22 33.07
C THR A 235 -3.84 -2.34 32.47
N VAL A 236 -4.21 -1.28 31.73
CA VAL A 236 -3.25 -0.32 31.15
C VAL A 236 -2.90 0.73 32.21
N SER A 237 -1.64 0.78 32.64
CA SER A 237 -1.12 1.80 33.56
C SER A 237 -0.80 3.10 32.82
N PHE A 238 -0.91 4.26 33.52
CA PHE A 238 -0.49 5.57 32.98
C PHE A 238 0.99 5.60 32.58
N THR A 239 1.85 4.89 33.32
CA THR A 239 3.29 4.76 33.00
C THR A 239 3.51 4.02 31.68
N ASP A 240 2.70 2.99 31.40
CA ASP A 240 2.76 2.26 30.14
C ASP A 240 2.28 3.13 28.96
N MET A 241 1.27 3.96 29.19
CA MET A 241 0.80 4.93 28.20
C MET A 241 1.89 5.92 27.81
N SER A 242 2.66 6.44 28.75
CA SER A 242 3.78 7.36 28.47
C SER A 242 4.89 6.69 27.65
N ARG A 243 5.16 5.41 27.92
CA ARG A 243 6.12 4.60 27.13
C ARG A 243 5.60 4.33 25.74
N MET A 244 4.30 4.01 25.59
CA MET A 244 3.67 3.80 24.29
C MET A 244 3.73 5.04 23.40
N LEU A 245 3.57 6.25 23.96
CA LEU A 245 3.71 7.50 23.21
C LEU A 245 5.11 7.64 22.59
N SER A 246 6.18 7.29 23.32
CA SER A 246 7.55 7.41 22.81
C SER A 246 7.89 6.45 21.66
N VAL A 247 7.13 5.37 21.51
CA VAL A 247 7.34 4.34 20.46
C VAL A 247 6.49 4.62 19.20
N ARG A 248 5.53 5.54 19.27
CA ARG A 248 4.60 5.85 18.16
C ARG A 248 5.33 6.29 16.90
N PRO A 249 5.07 5.64 15.76
CA PRO A 249 5.74 5.97 14.50
C PRO A 249 5.42 7.38 13.99
N ASP A 250 4.18 7.88 14.18
CA ASP A 250 3.77 9.23 13.78
C ASP A 250 4.57 10.32 14.50
N LEU A 251 4.88 10.14 15.80
CA LEU A 251 5.75 11.06 16.55
C LEU A 251 7.20 10.98 16.06
N LYS A 252 7.72 9.79 15.81
CA LYS A 252 9.06 9.61 15.24
C LYS A 252 9.17 10.29 13.87
N MET A 253 8.15 10.11 13.01
CA MET A 253 8.06 10.75 11.71
C MET A 253 8.02 12.27 11.83
N ALA A 254 7.27 12.84 12.77
CA ALA A 254 7.23 14.28 13.02
C ALA A 254 8.62 14.83 13.42
N HIS A 255 9.34 14.14 14.31
CA HIS A 255 10.71 14.49 14.68
C HIS A 255 11.69 14.38 13.51
N ALA A 256 11.56 13.33 12.69
CA ALA A 256 12.37 13.15 11.50
C ALA A 256 12.12 14.26 10.47
N ASN A 257 10.87 14.72 10.30
CA ASN A 257 10.54 15.87 9.45
C ASN A 257 11.23 17.16 9.91
N VAL A 258 11.29 17.43 11.21
CA VAL A 258 12.06 18.58 11.75
C VAL A 258 13.55 18.42 11.41
N THR A 259 14.10 17.21 11.57
CA THR A 259 15.49 16.90 11.25
C THR A 259 15.77 17.07 9.76
N ALA A 260 14.84 16.64 8.88
CA ALA A 260 14.91 16.84 7.43
C ALA A 260 14.94 18.33 7.06
N ALA A 261 14.06 19.12 7.68
CA ALA A 261 14.02 20.57 7.46
C ALA A 261 15.34 21.26 7.86
N GLN A 262 15.94 20.84 8.99
CA GLN A 262 17.24 21.31 9.44
C GLN A 262 18.38 20.89 8.49
N ALA A 263 18.33 19.63 8.00
CA ALA A 263 19.31 19.12 7.02
C ALA A 263 19.17 19.88 5.69
N ASN A 264 17.94 20.12 5.22
CA ASN A 264 17.67 20.91 4.03
C ASN A 264 18.20 22.36 4.16
N LEU A 265 17.94 23.01 5.30
CA LEU A 265 18.48 24.36 5.57
C LEU A 265 20.02 24.38 5.44
N LYS A 266 20.71 23.36 5.97
CA LYS A 266 22.17 23.23 5.85
C LYS A 266 22.61 23.03 4.41
N LEU A 267 21.84 22.23 3.64
CA LEU A 267 22.08 22.03 2.22
C LEU A 267 21.90 23.36 1.46
N GLN A 268 20.76 24.04 1.62
CA GLN A 268 20.49 25.31 0.95
C GLN A 268 21.55 26.37 1.23
N ARG A 269 22.02 26.48 2.48
CA ARG A 269 23.14 27.38 2.82
C ARG A 269 24.42 27.01 2.12
N SER A 270 24.66 25.74 1.78
CA SER A 270 25.87 25.34 1.06
C SER A 270 25.79 25.58 -0.44
N LEU A 271 24.57 25.68 -1.00
CA LEU A 271 24.37 26.03 -2.41
C LEU A 271 24.66 27.52 -2.69
N ALA A 272 24.77 28.35 -1.65
CA ALA A 272 25.24 29.74 -1.78
C ALA A 272 26.77 29.83 -2.06
N ALA A 273 27.52 28.74 -1.87
CA ALA A 273 28.94 28.72 -2.28
C ALA A 273 29.03 28.68 -3.82
N PRO A 274 30.01 29.39 -4.42
CA PRO A 274 30.26 29.35 -5.86
C PRO A 274 30.48 27.91 -6.34
N GLU A 275 29.98 27.58 -7.51
CA GLU A 275 30.32 26.36 -8.22
C GLU A 275 31.70 26.51 -8.87
N PHE A 276 32.44 25.43 -8.87
CA PHE A 276 33.75 25.36 -9.54
C PHE A 276 33.71 24.23 -10.57
N SER A 277 34.09 24.52 -11.80
CA SER A 277 34.23 23.52 -12.83
C SER A 277 35.62 23.51 -13.43
N ILE A 278 36.10 22.33 -13.81
CA ILE A 278 37.31 22.17 -14.62
C ILE A 278 36.84 21.81 -16.01
N LYS A 279 37.29 22.59 -16.99
CA LYS A 279 36.89 22.46 -18.38
C LYS A 279 38.11 22.28 -19.26
N GLY A 280 38.15 21.19 -20.01
CA GLY A 280 39.14 21.00 -21.10
C GLY A 280 38.46 21.24 -22.44
N MET A 281 39.02 22.08 -23.28
CA MET A 281 38.46 22.44 -24.57
C MET A 281 39.53 22.27 -25.67
N TYR A 282 39.11 21.66 -26.76
CA TYR A 282 39.76 21.70 -28.06
C TYR A 282 38.91 22.53 -29.00
N ASP A 283 39.52 23.54 -29.60
CA ASP A 283 38.84 24.40 -30.55
C ASP A 283 39.63 24.53 -31.84
N ARG A 284 38.91 24.52 -32.94
CA ARG A 284 39.41 24.74 -34.27
C ARG A 284 38.41 25.59 -35.04
N ALA A 285 38.79 26.78 -35.43
CA ALA A 285 37.92 27.74 -36.10
C ALA A 285 38.56 28.21 -37.42
N GLY A 286 38.49 27.34 -38.43
CA GLY A 286 38.95 27.65 -39.77
C GLY A 286 40.44 28.06 -39.84
N ASN A 287 40.70 29.11 -40.61
CA ASN A 287 42.06 29.68 -40.75
C ASN A 287 42.46 30.62 -39.61
N PHE A 288 41.55 30.89 -38.65
CA PHE A 288 41.82 31.86 -37.57
C PHE A 288 42.42 31.19 -36.34
N ILE A 289 42.02 29.97 -36.01
CA ILE A 289 42.48 29.20 -34.85
C ILE A 289 42.85 27.80 -35.32
N ASP A 290 44.15 27.50 -35.34
CA ASP A 290 44.65 26.18 -35.71
C ASP A 290 45.00 25.38 -34.44
N ASN A 291 44.14 24.40 -34.10
CA ASN A 291 44.35 23.45 -32.99
C ASN A 291 44.60 24.10 -31.64
N TYR A 292 43.64 24.86 -31.10
CA TYR A 292 43.75 25.47 -29.78
C TYR A 292 43.28 24.50 -28.68
N PHE A 293 44.10 24.39 -27.63
CA PHE A 293 43.77 23.63 -26.43
C PHE A 293 43.72 24.58 -25.23
N ALA A 294 42.67 24.52 -24.42
CA ALA A 294 42.53 25.28 -23.19
C ALA A 294 42.06 24.40 -22.04
N ILE A 295 42.41 24.79 -20.82
CA ILE A 295 41.90 24.20 -19.57
C ILE A 295 41.27 25.30 -18.76
#